data_c61c1c88e40f065440da4b92248c36ba
#
_entry.id   c61c1c88e40f065440da4b92248c36ba
#
_cell.length_a   1.000
_cell.length_b   1.000
_cell.length_c   1.000
_cell.angle_alpha   90.00
_cell.angle_beta   90.00
_cell.angle_gamma   90.00
#
_symmetry.space_group_name_H-M   'P 1'
#
loop_
_entity.id
_entity.type
_entity.pdbx_description
1 polymer ?
#
loop_
_entity_poly.entity_id
_entity_poly.type
_entity_poly.pdbx_seq_one_letter_code
_entity_poly.pdbx_strand_id
1 'polypeptide(L)'
;MPTQRLDNFGKINREKVLSFSWENKNYFGYEGDSLASALLANNIQIVGRSFKYHRPRGIMSCGVEESGGLVTVGNGDRRDPNVCATTQELYQGLIASGQNAFPSVNFDFGAINNYFSRFLAAGFYYKTFMGIPPFEWGSGTKIWMFFEKFIRKAAGMGKASRLPDPDSYEHAHDFCDILIVGAGPAGIAAAKEAANKNLDVILVEQDSLLGGDQLGEHNFDTNQIYEELKNLGIRIMRRTTA
;
A
#
# COMPACT_ATOMS: atom_id res chain seq x y z
N MET A 1 1.62 22.38 -10.96
CA MET A 1 2.38 21.19 -11.41
C MET A 1 3.28 20.71 -10.29
N PRO A 2 3.56 19.41 -10.15
CA PRO A 2 4.44 18.88 -9.12
C PRO A 2 5.84 19.49 -9.25
N THR A 3 6.37 20.02 -8.14
CA THR A 3 7.58 20.86 -8.15
C THR A 3 8.85 20.12 -7.68
N GLN A 4 8.71 18.90 -7.16
CA GLN A 4 9.80 18.13 -6.52
C GLN A 4 10.18 16.91 -7.37
N ARG A 5 10.40 17.08 -8.68
CA ARG A 5 10.79 16.01 -9.59
C ARG A 5 12.10 16.34 -10.29
N LEU A 6 12.91 15.31 -10.51
CA LEU A 6 14.05 15.39 -11.41
C LEU A 6 13.55 15.35 -12.86
N ASP A 7 14.05 16.26 -13.70
CA ASP A 7 13.50 16.48 -15.06
C ASP A 7 13.66 15.28 -15.99
N ASN A 8 14.70 14.49 -15.82
CA ASN A 8 15.07 13.42 -16.77
C ASN A 8 15.11 12.01 -16.13
N PHE A 9 14.47 11.82 -14.96
CA PHE A 9 14.51 10.55 -14.26
C PHE A 9 13.10 9.96 -14.06
N GLY A 10 13.07 8.64 -13.87
CA GLY A 10 11.85 7.85 -13.63
C GLY A 10 11.21 7.33 -14.91
N LYS A 11 10.33 6.34 -14.73
CA LYS A 11 9.61 5.64 -15.80
C LYS A 11 8.17 6.15 -15.94
N ILE A 12 7.96 7.46 -15.74
CA ILE A 12 6.65 8.10 -15.82
C ILE A 12 6.41 8.69 -17.21
N ASN A 13 5.17 8.65 -17.66
CA ASN A 13 4.76 9.31 -18.90
C ASN A 13 4.37 10.77 -18.61
N ARG A 14 5.29 11.69 -18.88
CA ARG A 14 5.12 13.13 -18.59
C ARG A 14 4.12 13.84 -19.51
N GLU A 15 3.71 13.20 -20.60
CA GLU A 15 2.68 13.73 -21.49
C GLU A 15 1.28 13.48 -20.97
N LYS A 16 1.11 12.48 -20.08
CA LYS A 16 -0.19 12.10 -19.54
C LYS A 16 -0.32 12.50 -18.07
N VAL A 17 -0.89 13.67 -17.87
CA VAL A 17 -1.17 14.21 -16.53
C VAL A 17 -2.41 13.53 -15.95
N LEU A 18 -2.34 13.11 -14.69
CA LEU A 18 -3.43 12.53 -13.93
C LEU A 18 -3.77 13.45 -12.74
N SER A 19 -5.06 13.66 -12.47
CA SER A 19 -5.51 14.34 -11.26
C SER A 19 -5.94 13.33 -10.21
N PHE A 20 -5.62 13.61 -8.95
CA PHE A 20 -6.03 12.79 -7.80
C PHE A 20 -6.35 13.68 -6.60
N SER A 21 -7.04 13.13 -5.61
CA SER A 21 -7.38 13.81 -4.38
C SER A 21 -6.62 13.22 -3.19
N TRP A 22 -5.99 14.09 -2.39
CA TRP A 22 -5.38 13.75 -1.12
C TRP A 22 -5.91 14.65 -0.02
N GLU A 23 -6.46 14.07 1.06
CA GLU A 23 -7.05 14.82 2.18
C GLU A 23 -8.05 15.90 1.68
N ASN A 24 -8.90 15.52 0.71
CA ASN A 24 -9.92 16.38 0.07
C ASN A 24 -9.34 17.57 -0.72
N LYS A 25 -8.06 17.55 -1.09
CA LYS A 25 -7.43 18.54 -1.97
C LYS A 25 -6.98 17.87 -3.25
N ASN A 26 -7.12 18.59 -4.37
CA ASN A 26 -6.73 18.08 -5.68
C ASN A 26 -5.25 18.31 -5.93
N TYR A 27 -4.59 17.29 -6.46
CA TYR A 27 -3.20 17.27 -6.84
C TYR A 27 -3.04 16.65 -8.22
N PHE A 28 -1.84 16.74 -8.79
CA PHE A 28 -1.52 16.19 -10.09
C PHE A 28 -0.29 15.29 -10.00
N GLY A 29 -0.30 14.24 -10.79
CA GLY A 29 0.81 13.33 -11.04
C GLY A 29 0.83 12.95 -12.52
N TYR A 30 1.57 11.90 -12.84
CA TYR A 30 1.70 11.41 -14.20
C TYR A 30 1.36 9.92 -14.27
N GLU A 31 1.00 9.44 -15.44
CA GLU A 31 0.87 8.00 -15.68
C GLU A 31 2.22 7.31 -15.41
N GLY A 32 2.17 6.19 -14.68
CA GLY A 32 3.35 5.48 -14.20
C GLY A 32 3.84 5.91 -12.81
N ASP A 33 3.23 6.95 -12.21
CA ASP A 33 3.44 7.23 -10.79
C ASP A 33 2.80 6.17 -9.89
N SER A 34 3.44 5.88 -8.78
CA SER A 34 2.73 5.39 -7.61
C SER A 34 2.09 6.56 -6.85
N LEU A 35 1.11 6.29 -5.99
CA LEU A 35 0.55 7.33 -5.13
C LEU A 35 1.65 8.00 -4.28
N ALA A 36 2.61 7.22 -3.77
CA ALA A 36 3.74 7.73 -2.99
C ALA A 36 4.60 8.72 -3.79
N SER A 37 4.99 8.36 -5.02
CA SER A 37 5.81 9.24 -5.87
C SER A 37 5.08 10.52 -6.22
N ALA A 38 3.77 10.45 -6.49
CA ALA A 38 2.94 11.61 -6.76
C ALA A 38 2.81 12.51 -5.53
N LEU A 39 2.64 11.95 -4.32
CA LEU A 39 2.58 12.72 -3.07
C LEU A 39 3.90 13.46 -2.81
N LEU A 40 5.03 12.76 -2.91
CA LEU A 40 6.35 13.36 -2.73
C LEU A 40 6.61 14.47 -3.76
N ALA A 41 6.25 14.25 -5.02
CA ALA A 41 6.37 15.26 -6.07
C ALA A 41 5.57 16.54 -5.79
N ASN A 42 4.47 16.42 -5.06
CA ASN A 42 3.65 17.54 -4.61
C ASN A 42 4.07 18.09 -3.22
N ASN A 43 5.27 17.72 -2.74
CA ASN A 43 5.81 18.13 -1.45
C ASN A 43 4.95 17.65 -0.24
N ILE A 44 4.23 16.54 -0.38
CA ILE A 44 3.48 15.92 0.70
C ILE A 44 4.39 14.89 1.35
N GLN A 45 5.00 15.26 2.47
CA GLN A 45 5.98 14.44 3.17
C GLN A 45 5.36 13.59 4.28
N ILE A 46 4.23 14.02 4.84
CA ILE A 46 3.54 13.32 5.91
C ILE A 46 2.31 12.63 5.33
N VAL A 47 2.30 11.30 5.35
CA VAL A 47 1.23 10.48 4.79
C VAL A 47 0.44 9.72 5.85
N GLY A 48 0.92 9.70 7.09
CA GLY A 48 0.23 9.05 8.20
C GLY A 48 0.84 9.41 9.55
N ARG A 49 0.31 8.80 10.60
CA ARG A 49 0.79 8.94 11.98
C ARG A 49 1.03 7.58 12.60
N SER A 50 2.03 7.47 13.47
CA SER A 50 2.25 6.22 14.21
C SER A 50 1.11 5.95 15.18
N PHE A 51 0.74 4.69 15.37
CA PHE A 51 -0.45 4.31 16.14
C PHE A 51 -0.36 4.66 17.63
N LYS A 52 0.82 4.63 18.25
CA LYS A 52 0.98 4.83 19.70
C LYS A 52 1.21 6.29 20.06
N TYR A 53 2.17 6.92 19.40
CA TYR A 53 2.60 8.28 19.74
C TYR A 53 2.13 9.32 18.74
N HIS A 54 1.45 8.92 17.69
CA HIS A 54 0.99 9.80 16.62
C HIS A 54 2.11 10.66 15.99
N ARG A 55 3.33 10.12 15.97
CA ARG A 55 4.48 10.76 15.33
C ARG A 55 4.28 10.78 13.83
N PRO A 56 4.69 11.87 13.14
CA PRO A 56 4.61 11.94 11.69
C PRO A 56 5.28 10.74 11.02
N ARG A 57 4.65 10.23 9.98
CA ARG A 57 5.16 9.15 9.11
C ARG A 57 5.13 9.63 7.68
N GLY A 58 6.25 9.45 6.99
CA GLY A 58 6.42 9.73 5.57
C GLY A 58 6.82 8.47 4.83
N ILE A 59 7.08 8.59 3.55
CA ILE A 59 7.60 7.54 2.70
C ILE A 59 9.10 7.41 2.96
N MET A 60 9.58 6.22 3.29
CA MET A 60 10.97 5.95 3.66
C MET A 60 11.67 5.00 2.70
N SER A 61 10.92 4.12 2.03
CA SER A 61 11.43 3.13 1.10
C SER A 61 10.58 3.08 -0.17
N CYS A 62 10.75 2.08 -0.99
CA CYS A 62 9.98 1.84 -2.20
C CYS A 62 9.32 0.44 -2.17
N GLY A 63 8.37 0.22 -3.07
CA GLY A 63 7.72 -1.07 -3.22
C GLY A 63 6.99 -1.54 -1.95
N VAL A 64 6.94 -2.83 -1.77
CA VAL A 64 6.23 -3.51 -0.67
C VAL A 64 6.93 -3.37 0.70
N GLU A 65 8.18 -2.97 0.72
CA GLU A 65 8.97 -2.82 1.94
C GLU A 65 8.66 -1.54 2.72
N GLU A 66 7.82 -0.65 2.17
CA GLU A 66 7.42 0.58 2.84
C GLU A 66 6.51 0.31 4.03
N SER A 67 7.00 0.62 5.21
CA SER A 67 6.28 0.41 6.47
C SER A 67 5.53 1.66 6.98
N GLY A 68 5.88 2.84 6.49
CA GLY A 68 5.35 4.14 6.96
C GLY A 68 4.22 4.70 6.11
N GLY A 69 4.06 4.18 4.89
CA GLY A 69 3.21 4.73 3.84
C GLY A 69 1.83 4.09 3.70
N LEU A 70 1.26 3.58 4.78
CA LEU A 70 -0.11 3.03 4.74
C LEU A 70 -1.14 4.15 4.69
N VAL A 71 -2.02 4.07 3.70
CA VAL A 71 -3.07 5.06 3.42
C VAL A 71 -4.42 4.39 3.22
N THR A 72 -5.47 5.19 3.22
CA THR A 72 -6.80 4.75 2.79
C THR A 72 -7.05 5.24 1.38
N VAL A 73 -7.42 4.33 0.48
CA VAL A 73 -7.80 4.62 -0.90
C VAL A 73 -9.31 4.48 -1.05
N GLY A 74 -9.89 5.31 -1.92
CA GLY A 74 -11.34 5.32 -2.15
C GLY A 74 -12.13 5.94 -0.99
N ASN A 75 -13.44 5.95 -1.16
CA ASN A 75 -14.40 6.43 -0.18
C ASN A 75 -15.68 5.58 -0.25
N GLY A 76 -16.57 5.76 0.75
CA GLY A 76 -17.86 5.08 0.78
C GLY A 76 -17.72 3.55 0.75
N ASP A 77 -18.35 2.94 -0.22
CA ASP A 77 -18.37 1.49 -0.48
C ASP A 77 -17.03 0.95 -0.99
N ARG A 78 -16.32 1.75 -1.79
CA ARG A 78 -14.98 1.42 -2.33
C ARG A 78 -13.82 1.84 -1.43
N ARG A 79 -14.08 2.05 -0.16
CA ARG A 79 -13.05 2.45 0.79
C ARG A 79 -12.17 1.25 1.16
N ASP A 80 -10.90 1.33 0.77
CA ASP A 80 -9.88 0.34 1.04
C ASP A 80 -8.78 0.93 1.96
N PRO A 81 -8.72 0.50 3.22
CA PRO A 81 -7.70 0.96 4.17
C PRO A 81 -6.44 0.10 4.11
N ASN A 82 -5.36 0.64 4.69
CA ASN A 82 -4.05 -0.02 4.83
C ASN A 82 -3.39 -0.35 3.49
N VAL A 83 -3.73 0.40 2.45
CA VAL A 83 -3.06 0.30 1.16
C VAL A 83 -1.68 0.91 1.26
N CYS A 84 -0.66 0.23 0.74
CA CYS A 84 0.69 0.76 0.69
C CYS A 84 0.78 1.79 -0.45
N ALA A 85 1.08 3.05 -0.12
CA ALA A 85 1.10 4.13 -1.12
C ALA A 85 2.18 3.94 -2.18
N THR A 86 3.24 3.18 -1.90
CA THR A 86 4.35 2.90 -2.82
C THR A 86 4.00 1.86 -3.89
N THR A 87 3.04 0.97 -3.60
CA THR A 87 2.54 -0.03 -4.56
C THR A 87 1.23 0.37 -5.23
N GLN A 88 0.55 1.40 -4.68
CA GLN A 88 -0.67 1.90 -5.28
C GLN A 88 -0.38 2.67 -6.57
N GLU A 89 -0.80 2.13 -7.70
CA GLU A 89 -0.72 2.81 -9.00
C GLU A 89 -1.59 4.09 -8.99
N LEU A 90 -1.05 5.19 -9.51
CA LEU A 90 -1.82 6.41 -9.68
C LEU A 90 -2.73 6.31 -10.90
N TYR A 91 -4.01 6.62 -10.72
CA TYR A 91 -4.99 6.70 -11.80
C TYR A 91 -5.82 7.97 -11.69
N GLN A 92 -6.47 8.31 -12.80
CA GLN A 92 -7.31 9.51 -12.87
C GLN A 92 -8.47 9.45 -11.88
N GLY A 93 -8.56 10.46 -11.01
CA GLY A 93 -9.64 10.56 -10.02
C GLY A 93 -9.42 9.73 -8.76
N LEU A 94 -8.22 9.15 -8.54
CA LEU A 94 -7.89 8.44 -7.31
C LEU A 94 -8.15 9.35 -6.10
N ILE A 95 -8.86 8.82 -5.10
CA ILE A 95 -9.12 9.49 -3.82
C ILE A 95 -8.31 8.77 -2.75
N ALA A 96 -7.50 9.51 -2.00
CA ALA A 96 -6.72 8.94 -0.93
C ALA A 96 -6.66 9.87 0.29
N SER A 97 -6.43 9.28 1.45
CA SER A 97 -6.26 9.99 2.72
C SER A 97 -5.28 9.26 3.63
N GLY A 98 -4.64 10.01 4.51
CA GLY A 98 -3.77 9.43 5.52
C GLY A 98 -4.53 8.67 6.59
N GLN A 99 -3.81 7.84 7.33
CA GLN A 99 -4.38 7.04 8.41
C GLN A 99 -3.86 7.46 9.76
N ASN A 100 -4.60 7.03 10.79
CA ASN A 100 -4.26 7.23 12.20
C ASN A 100 -4.07 8.71 12.60
N ALA A 101 -4.88 9.60 12.05
CA ALA A 101 -4.85 11.01 12.38
C ALA A 101 -6.26 11.58 12.52
N PHE A 102 -6.44 12.58 13.36
CA PHE A 102 -7.69 13.31 13.50
C PHE A 102 -7.41 14.77 13.90
N PRO A 103 -7.92 15.77 13.18
CA PRO A 103 -8.74 15.67 11.95
C PRO A 103 -7.94 15.39 10.67
N SER A 104 -6.63 15.56 10.64
CA SER A 104 -5.80 15.33 9.45
C SER A 104 -4.38 14.89 9.81
N VAL A 105 -3.63 14.37 8.85
CA VAL A 105 -2.23 13.96 9.08
C VAL A 105 -1.30 15.12 9.44
N ASN A 106 -1.61 16.33 8.99
CA ASN A 106 -0.81 17.52 9.30
C ASN A 106 -1.13 18.10 10.69
N PHE A 107 -2.38 18.02 11.10
CA PHE A 107 -2.83 18.46 12.41
C PHE A 107 -3.61 17.33 13.10
N ASP A 108 -3.00 16.73 14.10
CA ASP A 108 -3.52 15.52 14.74
C ASP A 108 -3.59 15.68 16.27
N PHE A 109 -4.80 15.61 16.81
CA PHE A 109 -5.01 15.67 18.26
C PHE A 109 -4.35 14.52 19.01
N GLY A 110 -4.23 13.34 18.37
CA GLY A 110 -3.54 12.19 18.95
C GLY A 110 -2.05 12.43 19.20
N ALA A 111 -1.44 13.45 18.55
CA ALA A 111 -0.05 13.82 18.77
C ALA A 111 0.27 14.23 20.22
N ILE A 112 -0.74 14.55 21.03
CA ILE A 112 -0.58 14.79 22.47
C ILE A 112 0.06 13.57 23.17
N ASN A 113 -0.18 12.35 22.68
CA ASN A 113 0.41 11.14 23.23
C ASN A 113 1.94 11.15 23.21
N ASN A 114 2.55 11.91 22.28
CA ASN A 114 4.00 12.03 22.24
C ASN A 114 4.59 12.74 23.47
N TYR A 115 3.87 13.69 24.04
CA TYR A 115 4.28 14.36 25.28
C TYR A 115 4.23 13.41 26.47
N PHE A 116 3.34 12.44 26.44
CA PHE A 116 3.20 11.41 27.47
C PHE A 116 4.03 10.15 27.17
N SER A 117 4.93 10.19 26.18
CA SER A 117 5.71 9.02 25.72
C SER A 117 6.49 8.34 26.84
N ARG A 118 6.96 9.09 27.85
CA ARG A 118 7.68 8.57 29.02
C ARG A 118 6.82 7.62 29.86
N PHE A 119 5.52 7.88 29.95
CA PHE A 119 4.54 7.05 30.68
C PHE A 119 4.02 5.89 29.84
N LEU A 120 4.07 6.01 28.52
CA LEU A 120 3.61 5.00 27.57
C LEU A 120 4.73 4.04 27.16
N ALA A 121 5.58 3.61 28.10
CA ALA A 121 6.71 2.73 27.84
C ALA A 121 6.27 1.38 27.25
N ALA A 122 7.24 0.61 26.77
CA ALA A 122 7.00 -0.76 26.31
C ALA A 122 6.37 -1.60 27.43
N GLY A 123 5.36 -2.39 27.09
CA GLY A 123 4.59 -3.16 28.07
C GLY A 123 3.49 -2.39 28.82
N PHE A 124 3.33 -1.09 28.57
CA PHE A 124 2.27 -0.28 29.20
C PHE A 124 0.88 -0.94 29.08
N TYR A 125 0.52 -1.44 27.90
CA TYR A 125 -0.77 -2.08 27.69
C TYR A 125 -1.00 -3.31 28.55
N TYR A 126 0.02 -4.18 28.66
CA TYR A 126 -0.05 -5.38 29.50
C TYR A 126 -0.15 -5.04 30.98
N LYS A 127 0.66 -4.09 31.45
CA LYS A 127 0.70 -3.70 32.86
C LYS A 127 -0.56 -2.95 33.29
N THR A 128 -1.15 -2.15 32.40
CA THR A 128 -2.26 -1.26 32.75
C THR A 128 -3.62 -1.91 32.55
N PHE A 129 -3.78 -2.73 31.50
CA PHE A 129 -5.09 -3.22 31.06
C PHE A 129 -5.34 -4.72 31.35
N MET A 130 -4.36 -5.43 31.90
CA MET A 130 -4.54 -6.84 32.28
C MET A 130 -5.04 -7.02 33.73
N GLY A 131 -5.23 -5.93 34.47
CA GLY A 131 -5.63 -5.94 35.89
C GLY A 131 -4.43 -5.84 36.84
N ILE A 132 -4.69 -5.28 38.03
CA ILE A 132 -3.68 -5.12 39.09
C ILE A 132 -3.99 -6.13 40.19
N PRO A 133 -3.04 -7.02 40.59
CA PRO A 133 -3.20 -7.80 41.81
C PRO A 133 -3.31 -6.84 43.02
N PRO A 134 -4.19 -7.05 44.03
CA PRO A 134 -4.90 -8.28 44.32
C PRO A 134 -6.33 -8.37 43.80
N PHE A 135 -6.76 -7.44 42.97
CA PHE A 135 -8.15 -7.46 42.45
C PHE A 135 -8.25 -8.46 41.29
N GLU A 136 -8.39 -9.73 41.65
CA GLU A 136 -8.82 -10.80 40.73
C GLU A 136 -10.30 -10.63 40.34
N TRP A 137 -10.72 -9.43 40.01
CA TRP A 137 -12.06 -9.17 39.50
C TRP A 137 -12.10 -9.58 38.02
N GLY A 138 -12.46 -10.82 37.83
CA GLY A 138 -12.50 -11.45 36.52
C GLY A 138 -11.11 -11.88 36.05
N SER A 139 -11.04 -12.97 35.32
CA SER A 139 -9.78 -13.37 34.68
C SER A 139 -9.23 -12.18 33.90
N GLY A 140 -7.92 -11.94 33.92
CA GLY A 140 -7.25 -10.85 33.20
C GLY A 140 -7.70 -10.73 31.73
N THR A 141 -8.16 -11.83 31.15
CA THR A 141 -8.77 -11.90 29.82
C THR A 141 -10.04 -11.02 29.69
N LYS A 142 -10.93 -11.00 30.69
CA LYS A 142 -12.17 -10.19 30.59
C LYS A 142 -11.86 -8.68 30.66
N ILE A 143 -10.94 -8.28 31.50
CA ILE A 143 -10.50 -6.89 31.60
C ILE A 143 -9.80 -6.48 30.32
N TRP A 144 -8.90 -7.33 29.79
CA TRP A 144 -8.26 -7.11 28.52
C TRP A 144 -9.27 -6.96 27.38
N MET A 145 -10.24 -7.86 27.27
CA MET A 145 -11.25 -7.83 26.21
C MET A 145 -12.16 -6.59 26.28
N PHE A 146 -12.32 -6.01 27.45
CA PHE A 146 -13.01 -4.72 27.59
C PHE A 146 -12.17 -3.58 26.98
N PHE A 147 -10.90 -3.49 27.37
CA PHE A 147 -10.02 -2.41 26.89
C PHE A 147 -9.54 -2.63 25.46
N GLU A 148 -9.47 -3.86 24.98
CA GLU A 148 -9.00 -4.22 23.64
C GLU A 148 -9.73 -3.45 22.54
N LYS A 149 -11.03 -3.24 22.69
CA LYS A 149 -11.85 -2.48 21.72
C LYS A 149 -11.37 -1.03 21.58
N PHE A 150 -10.97 -0.41 22.67
CA PHE A 150 -10.44 0.96 22.66
C PHE A 150 -9.02 1.00 22.12
N ILE A 151 -8.19 0.02 22.51
CA ILE A 151 -6.82 -0.11 22.04
C ILE A 151 -6.79 -0.35 20.54
N ARG A 152 -7.63 -1.26 20.03
CA ARG A 152 -7.76 -1.53 18.60
C ARG A 152 -8.17 -0.28 17.83
N LYS A 153 -9.14 0.48 18.35
CA LYS A 153 -9.55 1.75 17.73
C LYS A 153 -8.43 2.78 17.73
N ALA A 154 -7.64 2.82 18.81
CA ALA A 154 -6.51 3.73 18.95
C ALA A 154 -5.27 3.28 18.15
N ALA A 155 -5.19 2.00 17.75
CA ALA A 155 -4.07 1.45 16.97
C ALA A 155 -3.99 2.02 15.55
N GLY A 156 -5.01 2.74 15.08
CA GLY A 156 -4.96 3.49 13.83
C GLY A 156 -4.95 2.65 12.56
N MET A 157 -5.19 1.35 12.67
CA MET A 157 -5.47 0.52 11.50
C MET A 157 -6.76 1.01 10.85
N GLY A 158 -6.73 1.19 9.54
CA GLY A 158 -7.86 1.70 8.79
C GLY A 158 -9.11 0.82 8.96
N LYS A 159 -10.26 1.43 8.73
CA LYS A 159 -11.55 0.75 8.85
C LYS A 159 -12.12 0.50 7.46
N ALA A 160 -12.28 -0.76 7.09
CA ALA A 160 -12.92 -1.16 5.85
C ALA A 160 -14.38 -0.68 5.75
N SER A 161 -14.88 -0.52 4.55
CA SER A 161 -16.29 -0.29 4.30
C SER A 161 -17.13 -1.45 4.84
N ARG A 162 -18.35 -1.12 5.27
CA ARG A 162 -19.40 -2.11 5.59
C ARG A 162 -20.59 -2.00 4.65
N LEU A 163 -20.46 -1.15 3.64
CA LEU A 163 -21.46 -1.03 2.59
C LEU A 163 -21.33 -2.24 1.65
N PRO A 164 -22.41 -2.59 0.93
CA PRO A 164 -22.32 -3.61 -0.10
C PRO A 164 -21.25 -3.24 -1.14
N ASP A 165 -20.56 -4.24 -1.66
CA ASP A 165 -19.61 -4.05 -2.73
C ASP A 165 -20.37 -3.66 -4.01
N PRO A 166 -20.06 -2.51 -4.63
CA PRO A 166 -20.74 -2.05 -5.84
C PRO A 166 -20.20 -2.71 -7.10
N ASP A 167 -19.07 -3.42 -7.02
CA ASP A 167 -18.38 -3.99 -8.16
C ASP A 167 -18.97 -5.35 -8.54
N SER A 168 -18.93 -5.67 -9.83
CA SER A 168 -19.38 -6.94 -10.40
C SER A 168 -18.15 -7.71 -10.86
N TYR A 169 -18.07 -8.96 -10.46
CA TYR A 169 -16.90 -9.83 -10.74
C TYR A 169 -17.29 -10.91 -11.75
N GLU A 170 -16.43 -11.10 -12.73
CA GLU A 170 -16.54 -12.24 -13.65
C GLU A 170 -15.76 -13.42 -13.07
N HIS A 171 -16.28 -14.62 -13.26
CA HIS A 171 -15.63 -15.86 -12.89
C HIS A 171 -15.29 -16.65 -14.15
N ALA A 172 -14.03 -17.04 -14.29
CA ALA A 172 -13.54 -17.82 -15.40
C ALA A 172 -12.62 -18.95 -14.89
N HIS A 173 -12.53 -20.01 -15.69
CA HIS A 173 -11.57 -21.09 -15.47
C HIS A 173 -10.52 -21.00 -16.57
N ASP A 174 -9.26 -21.15 -16.20
CA ASP A 174 -8.14 -21.20 -17.14
C ASP A 174 -7.24 -22.38 -16.76
N PHE A 175 -6.44 -22.86 -17.70
CA PHE A 175 -5.58 -24.02 -17.55
C PHE A 175 -4.18 -23.67 -18.06
N CYS A 176 -3.17 -24.21 -17.39
CA CYS A 176 -1.78 -24.09 -17.79
C CYS A 176 -0.97 -25.26 -17.21
N ASP A 177 0.19 -25.51 -17.77
CA ASP A 177 1.13 -26.48 -17.19
C ASP A 177 1.82 -25.90 -15.96
N ILE A 178 2.15 -24.57 -16.00
CA ILE A 178 2.79 -23.87 -14.90
C ILE A 178 2.14 -22.50 -14.69
N LEU A 179 1.69 -22.25 -13.47
CA LEU A 179 1.31 -20.92 -13.00
C LEU A 179 2.46 -20.32 -12.19
N ILE A 180 2.91 -19.13 -12.61
CA ILE A 180 3.96 -18.38 -11.93
C ILE A 180 3.33 -17.13 -11.32
N VAL A 181 3.49 -16.93 -10.02
CA VAL A 181 2.95 -15.79 -9.29
C VAL A 181 4.07 -14.83 -8.93
N GLY A 182 3.98 -13.61 -9.46
CA GLY A 182 4.97 -12.55 -9.34
C GLY A 182 5.93 -12.48 -10.54
N ALA A 183 5.99 -11.32 -11.18
CA ALA A 183 6.86 -11.04 -12.31
C ALA A 183 8.11 -10.23 -11.92
N GLY A 184 8.67 -10.52 -10.75
CA GLY A 184 10.01 -10.09 -10.37
C GLY A 184 11.08 -10.89 -11.13
N PRO A 185 12.38 -10.65 -10.86
CA PRO A 185 13.48 -11.30 -11.59
C PRO A 185 13.40 -12.82 -11.59
N ALA A 186 13.05 -13.42 -10.45
CA ALA A 186 12.90 -14.87 -10.32
C ALA A 186 11.74 -15.42 -11.16
N GLY A 187 10.56 -14.76 -11.11
CA GLY A 187 9.39 -15.16 -11.87
C GLY A 187 9.60 -15.03 -13.38
N ILE A 188 10.24 -13.95 -13.82
CA ILE A 188 10.60 -13.74 -15.23
C ILE A 188 11.55 -14.85 -15.72
N ALA A 189 12.59 -15.18 -14.93
CA ALA A 189 13.53 -16.24 -15.28
C ALA A 189 12.84 -17.62 -15.34
N ALA A 190 11.98 -17.92 -14.36
CA ALA A 190 11.21 -19.17 -14.33
C ALA A 190 10.26 -19.27 -15.52
N ALA A 191 9.59 -18.19 -15.90
CA ALA A 191 8.67 -18.15 -17.03
C ALA A 191 9.40 -18.42 -18.36
N LYS A 192 10.54 -17.78 -18.57
CA LYS A 192 11.39 -18.02 -19.76
C LYS A 192 11.87 -19.48 -19.84
N GLU A 193 12.34 -20.03 -18.73
CA GLU A 193 12.84 -21.40 -18.69
C GLU A 193 11.71 -22.41 -18.95
N ALA A 194 10.52 -22.20 -18.40
CA ALA A 194 9.36 -23.06 -18.63
C ALA A 194 8.88 -22.99 -20.10
N ALA A 195 8.80 -21.80 -20.67
CA ALA A 195 8.41 -21.60 -22.05
C ALA A 195 9.43 -22.24 -23.04
N ASN A 196 10.73 -22.15 -22.74
CA ASN A 196 11.77 -22.81 -23.53
C ASN A 196 11.66 -24.35 -23.53
N LYS A 197 10.93 -24.92 -22.58
CA LYS A 197 10.59 -26.35 -22.53
C LYS A 197 9.24 -26.66 -23.16
N ASN A 198 8.67 -25.72 -23.89
CA ASN A 198 7.35 -25.80 -24.54
C ASN A 198 6.19 -26.09 -23.56
N LEU A 199 6.28 -25.62 -22.33
CA LEU A 199 5.20 -25.67 -21.38
C LEU A 199 4.25 -24.47 -21.57
N ASP A 200 2.95 -24.70 -21.32
CA ASP A 200 1.96 -23.63 -21.28
C ASP A 200 2.07 -22.86 -19.95
N VAL A 201 2.44 -21.58 -20.04
CA VAL A 201 2.80 -20.76 -18.89
C VAL A 201 1.83 -19.60 -18.73
N ILE A 202 1.30 -19.44 -17.51
CA ILE A 202 0.63 -18.22 -17.06
C ILE A 202 1.55 -17.52 -16.05
N LEU A 203 1.83 -16.24 -16.30
CA LEU A 203 2.54 -15.35 -15.38
C LEU A 203 1.56 -14.29 -14.83
N VAL A 204 1.35 -14.31 -13.54
CA VAL A 204 0.46 -13.38 -12.82
C VAL A 204 1.29 -12.35 -12.08
N GLU A 205 0.94 -11.07 -12.23
CA GLU A 205 1.59 -9.95 -11.53
C GLU A 205 0.55 -8.99 -10.94
N GLN A 206 0.70 -8.67 -9.65
CA GLN A 206 -0.20 -7.73 -8.97
C GLN A 206 -0.01 -6.29 -9.45
N ASP A 207 1.20 -5.92 -9.84
CA ASP A 207 1.52 -4.57 -10.28
C ASP A 207 1.15 -4.35 -11.77
N SER A 208 1.17 -3.10 -12.17
CA SER A 208 0.94 -2.70 -13.57
C SER A 208 2.13 -2.98 -14.48
N LEU A 209 3.32 -3.07 -13.91
CA LEU A 209 4.60 -3.27 -14.60
C LEU A 209 5.27 -4.56 -14.13
N LEU A 210 6.00 -5.20 -15.06
CA LEU A 210 6.83 -6.34 -14.73
C LEU A 210 8.22 -5.88 -14.28
N GLY A 211 8.87 -6.64 -13.40
CA GLY A 211 10.25 -6.42 -13.00
C GLY A 211 10.48 -6.39 -11.49
N GLY A 212 9.45 -6.10 -10.68
CA GLY A 212 9.62 -5.98 -9.23
C GLY A 212 10.72 -4.96 -8.89
N ASP A 213 11.71 -5.36 -8.06
CA ASP A 213 12.79 -4.47 -7.63
C ASP A 213 13.68 -3.97 -8.78
N GLN A 214 13.74 -4.68 -9.90
CA GLN A 214 14.49 -4.24 -11.09
C GLN A 214 13.90 -2.98 -11.72
N LEU A 215 12.65 -2.61 -11.42
CA LEU A 215 12.07 -1.36 -11.90
C LEU A 215 12.86 -0.12 -11.43
N GLY A 216 13.60 -0.23 -10.33
CA GLY A 216 14.51 0.80 -9.85
C GLY A 216 15.83 0.88 -10.62
N GLU A 217 16.19 -0.12 -11.40
CA GLU A 217 17.44 -0.16 -12.15
C GLU A 217 17.36 0.70 -13.41
N HIS A 218 18.45 1.44 -13.71
CA HIS A 218 18.48 2.39 -14.81
C HIS A 218 18.32 1.69 -16.18
N ASN A 219 18.92 0.51 -16.34
CA ASN A 219 18.95 -0.20 -17.61
C ASN A 219 17.81 -1.21 -17.78
N PHE A 220 16.90 -1.34 -16.82
CA PHE A 220 15.79 -2.28 -16.93
C PHE A 220 14.64 -1.66 -17.73
N ASP A 221 14.24 -2.32 -18.83
CA ASP A 221 13.09 -1.93 -19.65
C ASP A 221 11.98 -2.97 -19.52
N THR A 222 10.94 -2.61 -18.79
CA THR A 222 9.76 -3.46 -18.56
C THR A 222 8.99 -3.76 -19.86
N ASN A 223 8.98 -2.83 -20.83
CA ASN A 223 8.28 -3.05 -22.10
C ASN A 223 9.02 -4.07 -22.96
N GLN A 224 10.35 -4.00 -23.01
CA GLN A 224 11.18 -4.99 -23.68
C GLN A 224 10.96 -6.39 -23.11
N ILE A 225 10.95 -6.51 -21.78
CA ILE A 225 10.69 -7.79 -21.10
C ILE A 225 9.28 -8.30 -21.40
N TYR A 226 8.28 -7.42 -21.37
CA TYR A 226 6.91 -7.79 -21.69
C TYR A 226 6.79 -8.39 -23.10
N GLU A 227 7.36 -7.72 -24.10
CA GLU A 227 7.32 -8.21 -25.48
C GLU A 227 8.14 -9.51 -25.66
N GLU A 228 9.27 -9.65 -24.97
CA GLU A 228 10.06 -10.88 -24.98
C GLU A 228 9.26 -12.07 -24.45
N LEU A 229 8.63 -11.92 -23.28
CA LEU A 229 7.81 -12.98 -22.68
C LEU A 229 6.60 -13.33 -23.54
N LYS A 230 5.96 -12.33 -24.13
CA LYS A 230 4.82 -12.51 -25.04
C LYS A 230 5.24 -13.28 -26.31
N ASN A 231 6.41 -12.99 -26.87
CA ASN A 231 6.94 -13.69 -28.04
C ASN A 231 7.29 -15.16 -27.72
N LEU A 232 7.55 -15.50 -26.47
CA LEU A 232 7.71 -16.87 -26.00
C LEU A 232 6.37 -17.60 -25.77
N GLY A 233 5.23 -16.95 -26.04
CA GLY A 233 3.90 -17.53 -25.86
C GLY A 233 3.38 -17.50 -24.44
N ILE A 234 4.04 -16.80 -23.51
CA ILE A 234 3.63 -16.70 -22.12
C ILE A 234 2.38 -15.80 -22.00
N ARG A 235 1.36 -16.30 -21.34
CA ARG A 235 0.16 -15.51 -21.00
C ARG A 235 0.42 -14.67 -19.75
N ILE A 236 0.37 -13.35 -19.90
CA ILE A 236 0.74 -12.41 -18.85
C ILE A 236 -0.53 -11.71 -18.33
N MET A 237 -0.80 -11.87 -17.04
CA MET A 237 -1.91 -11.22 -16.34
C MET A 237 -1.36 -10.20 -15.34
N ARG A 238 -1.43 -8.92 -15.70
CA ARG A 238 -1.04 -7.80 -14.83
C ARG A 238 -2.23 -7.31 -14.01
N ARG A 239 -1.97 -6.58 -12.90
CA ARG A 239 -2.99 -6.12 -11.94
C ARG A 239 -3.86 -7.27 -11.43
N THR A 240 -3.25 -8.43 -11.28
CA THR A 240 -3.92 -9.68 -10.92
C THR A 240 -3.22 -10.31 -9.73
N THR A 241 -3.98 -10.68 -8.72
CA THR A 241 -3.51 -11.42 -7.55
C THR A 241 -3.96 -12.87 -7.63
N ALA A 242 -3.13 -13.80 -7.13
CA ALA A 242 -3.41 -15.22 -7.05
C ALA A 242 -3.39 -15.71 -5.60
#